data_72ce5fb2b8ae9ef520509b2b7cf08868
#
_entry.id   72ce5fb2b8ae9ef520509b2b7cf08868
#
_cell.length_a   1.000
_cell.length_b   1.000
_cell.length_c   1.000
_cell.angle_alpha   90.00
_cell.angle_beta   90.00
_cell.angle_gamma   90.00
#
_symmetry.space_group_name_H-M   'P 1'
#
loop_
_entity.id
_entity.type
_entity.pdbx_description
1 polymer ?
#
loop_
_entity_poly.entity_id
_entity_poly.type
_entity_poly.pdbx_seq_one_letter_code
_entity_poly.pdbx_strand_id
1 'polypeptide(L)'
;PEVSGVSLNEAGEPIAEGLTVAETKEKLMQLMPLIKERLHFLCDAAEMVRFLFTEPAVPPVEQIIPKKLDAVKTKEVLEASKEFIAAIATKTEEEADALARQIAEGLGVKLGDFMMPIRMAVTGSRVSPPLVGSIKILGVEKALERTNRTLASF
;
A
#
# COMPACT_ATOMS: atom_id res chain seq x y z
N PRO A 1 -19.92 10.01 11.07
CA PRO A 1 -19.80 9.63 9.67
C PRO A 1 -18.51 8.82 9.49
N GLU A 2 -18.68 7.54 9.17
CA GLU A 2 -17.53 6.67 8.82
C GLU A 2 -16.95 7.14 7.50
N VAL A 3 -15.85 7.83 7.59
CA VAL A 3 -15.05 8.16 6.42
C VAL A 3 -13.72 7.44 6.61
N SER A 4 -13.33 6.57 5.68
CA SER A 4 -12.05 5.84 5.67
C SER A 4 -11.87 4.63 6.61
N GLY A 5 -12.93 4.07 7.17
CA GLY A 5 -12.82 2.92 8.10
C GLY A 5 -12.37 3.30 9.52
N VAL A 6 -12.36 4.60 9.82
CA VAL A 6 -12.15 5.13 11.17
C VAL A 6 -13.41 5.87 11.60
N SER A 7 -13.95 5.51 12.76
CA SER A 7 -15.06 6.19 13.42
C SER A 7 -14.56 6.90 14.67
N LEU A 8 -15.43 7.68 15.30
CA LEU A 8 -15.16 8.25 16.62
C LEU A 8 -15.94 7.45 17.66
N ASN A 9 -15.31 7.10 18.78
CA ASN A 9 -15.99 6.53 19.93
C ASN A 9 -16.80 7.61 20.68
N GLU A 10 -17.51 7.24 21.75
CA GLU A 10 -18.32 8.16 22.56
C GLU A 10 -17.50 9.30 23.19
N ALA A 11 -16.19 9.10 23.38
CA ALA A 11 -15.26 10.13 23.87
C ALA A 11 -14.68 11.02 22.76
N GLY A 12 -15.10 10.85 21.50
CA GLY A 12 -14.59 11.59 20.35
C GLY A 12 -13.20 11.16 19.87
N GLU A 13 -12.74 9.97 20.27
CA GLU A 13 -11.42 9.46 19.88
C GLU A 13 -11.52 8.54 18.67
N PRO A 14 -10.50 8.55 17.76
CA PRO A 14 -10.51 7.72 16.57
C PRO A 14 -10.36 6.25 16.91
N ILE A 15 -11.23 5.41 16.36
CA ILE A 15 -11.20 3.95 16.50
C ILE A 15 -11.48 3.31 15.13
N ALA A 16 -10.74 2.25 14.82
CA ALA A 16 -10.94 1.44 13.63
C ALA A 16 -11.28 -0.01 14.02
N GLU A 17 -11.97 -0.72 13.13
CA GLU A 17 -12.35 -2.11 13.37
C GLU A 17 -11.11 -2.98 13.60
N GLY A 18 -11.11 -3.76 14.68
CA GLY A 18 -10.00 -4.63 15.04
C GLY A 18 -8.78 -3.94 15.66
N LEU A 19 -8.83 -2.61 15.89
CA LEU A 19 -7.76 -1.84 16.51
C LEU A 19 -8.25 -1.13 17.77
N THR A 20 -7.33 -0.93 18.71
CA THR A 20 -7.57 -0.06 19.86
C THR A 20 -7.47 1.42 19.44
N VAL A 21 -7.97 2.32 20.29
CA VAL A 21 -7.82 3.77 20.11
C VAL A 21 -6.35 4.17 20.00
N ALA A 22 -5.49 3.58 20.84
CA ALA A 22 -4.06 3.87 20.84
C ALA A 22 -3.39 3.45 19.54
N GLU A 23 -3.66 2.25 19.04
CA GLU A 23 -3.13 1.74 17.78
C GLU A 23 -3.64 2.54 16.57
N THR A 24 -4.91 2.94 16.60
CA THR A 24 -5.50 3.79 15.55
C THR A 24 -4.82 5.15 15.52
N LYS A 25 -4.64 5.79 16.67
CA LYS A 25 -3.93 7.08 16.79
C LYS A 25 -2.48 6.97 16.32
N GLU A 26 -1.76 5.92 16.74
CA GLU A 26 -0.38 5.72 16.34
C GLU A 26 -0.22 5.58 14.83
N LYS A 27 -1.05 4.76 14.18
CA LYS A 27 -1.04 4.60 12.71
C LYS A 27 -1.34 5.91 11.98
N LEU A 28 -2.32 6.69 12.46
CA LEU A 28 -2.64 7.99 11.89
C LEU A 28 -1.47 8.97 12.05
N MET A 29 -0.82 9.01 13.21
CA MET A 29 0.33 9.88 13.46
C MET A 29 1.53 9.52 12.57
N GLN A 30 1.81 8.23 12.37
CA GLN A 30 2.88 7.77 11.49
C GLN A 30 2.59 8.09 10.01
N LEU A 31 1.33 8.09 9.61
CA LEU A 31 0.92 8.37 8.24
C LEU A 31 0.93 9.86 7.90
N MET A 32 0.63 10.73 8.85
CA MET A 32 0.50 12.18 8.62
C MET A 32 1.69 12.80 7.88
N PRO A 33 2.96 12.53 8.22
CA PRO A 33 4.09 13.08 7.48
C PRO A 33 4.12 12.64 6.01
N LEU A 34 3.65 11.41 5.72
CA LEU A 34 3.67 10.82 4.37
C LEU A 34 2.64 11.44 3.43
N ILE A 35 1.51 11.91 3.98
CA ILE A 35 0.40 12.45 3.18
C ILE A 35 0.38 13.98 3.13
N LYS A 36 1.03 14.66 4.08
CA LYS A 36 0.99 16.11 4.23
C LYS A 36 1.27 16.89 2.94
N GLU A 37 2.26 16.47 2.17
CA GLU A 37 2.66 17.12 0.92
C GLU A 37 1.76 16.77 -0.28
N ARG A 38 0.92 15.75 -0.14
CA ARG A 38 0.03 15.23 -1.20
C ARG A 38 -1.43 15.64 -1.02
N LEU A 39 -1.75 16.24 0.12
CA LEU A 39 -3.11 16.68 0.41
C LEU A 39 -3.38 18.02 -0.26
N HIS A 40 -4.30 18.03 -1.21
CA HIS A 40 -4.88 19.25 -1.77
C HIS A 40 -6.17 19.65 -1.04
N PHE A 41 -6.92 18.65 -0.57
CA PHE A 41 -8.15 18.84 0.21
C PHE A 41 -8.22 17.84 1.37
N LEU A 42 -8.92 18.20 2.44
CA LEU A 42 -9.11 17.31 3.60
C LEU A 42 -9.84 16.00 3.26
N CYS A 43 -10.69 16.01 2.24
CA CYS A 43 -11.37 14.81 1.76
C CYS A 43 -10.41 13.78 1.15
N ASP A 44 -9.29 14.23 0.55
CA ASP A 44 -8.30 13.34 -0.03
C ASP A 44 -7.58 12.52 1.05
N ALA A 45 -7.45 13.07 2.26
CA ALA A 45 -6.84 12.36 3.39
C ALA A 45 -7.60 11.08 3.73
N ALA A 46 -8.92 11.12 3.72
CA ALA A 46 -9.77 9.97 4.05
C ALA A 46 -9.56 8.81 3.06
N GLU A 47 -9.45 9.11 1.77
CA GLU A 47 -9.17 8.12 0.73
C GLU A 47 -7.75 7.53 0.88
N MET A 48 -6.77 8.40 1.16
CA MET A 48 -5.37 7.99 1.31
C MET A 48 -5.11 7.10 2.52
N VAL A 49 -5.92 7.18 3.58
CA VAL A 49 -5.73 6.38 4.80
C VAL A 49 -6.60 5.12 4.82
N ARG A 50 -7.61 5.03 3.97
CA ARG A 50 -8.62 3.95 3.97
C ARG A 50 -8.00 2.55 3.99
N PHE A 51 -6.95 2.31 3.20
CA PHE A 51 -6.32 1.00 3.08
C PHE A 51 -5.69 0.49 4.39
N LEU A 52 -5.43 1.37 5.36
CA LEU A 52 -4.89 0.99 6.67
C LEU A 52 -5.96 0.40 7.59
N PHE A 53 -7.22 0.83 7.43
CA PHE A 53 -8.31 0.56 8.36
C PHE A 53 -9.42 -0.30 7.75
N THR A 54 -9.47 -0.41 6.43
CA THR A 54 -10.42 -1.27 5.72
C THR A 54 -9.67 -2.24 4.82
N GLU A 55 -10.27 -3.40 4.58
CA GLU A 55 -9.73 -4.35 3.63
C GLU A 55 -10.15 -3.93 2.22
N PRO A 56 -9.23 -3.49 1.34
CA PRO A 56 -9.58 -3.10 0.00
C PRO A 56 -10.04 -4.31 -0.80
N ALA A 57 -11.05 -4.12 -1.65
CA ALA A 57 -11.38 -5.11 -2.65
C ALA A 57 -10.19 -5.31 -3.60
N VAL A 58 -9.98 -6.55 -4.06
CA VAL A 58 -8.97 -6.81 -5.10
C VAL A 58 -9.41 -6.07 -6.37
N PRO A 59 -8.57 -5.15 -6.89
CA PRO A 59 -8.92 -4.44 -8.12
C PRO A 59 -9.03 -5.40 -9.30
N PRO A 60 -9.83 -5.09 -10.32
CA PRO A 60 -9.84 -5.86 -11.57
C PRO A 60 -8.44 -5.97 -12.16
N VAL A 61 -8.08 -7.13 -12.69
CA VAL A 61 -6.74 -7.43 -13.23
C VAL A 61 -6.29 -6.36 -14.24
N GLU A 62 -7.20 -5.90 -15.08
CA GLU A 62 -6.94 -4.88 -16.10
C GLU A 62 -6.49 -3.53 -15.51
N GLN A 63 -6.89 -3.24 -14.27
CA GLN A 63 -6.49 -2.02 -13.56
C GLN A 63 -5.11 -2.16 -12.89
N ILE A 64 -4.69 -3.38 -12.60
CA ILE A 64 -3.41 -3.69 -11.97
C ILE A 64 -2.29 -3.68 -13.02
N ILE A 65 -2.59 -4.10 -14.25
CA ILE A 65 -1.62 -4.18 -15.35
C ILE A 65 -1.18 -2.77 -15.77
N PRO A 66 0.13 -2.44 -15.67
CA PRO A 66 0.66 -1.19 -16.23
C PRO A 66 0.51 -1.16 -17.75
N LYS A 67 0.35 0.04 -18.32
CA LYS A 67 0.14 0.23 -19.76
C LYS A 67 1.23 -0.41 -20.65
N LYS A 68 2.41 -0.68 -20.12
CA LYS A 68 3.57 -1.20 -20.85
C LYS A 68 3.84 -2.68 -20.58
N LEU A 69 3.07 -3.31 -19.71
CA LEU A 69 3.19 -4.72 -19.36
C LEU A 69 1.96 -5.49 -19.81
N ASP A 70 2.09 -6.80 -19.86
CA ASP A 70 0.98 -7.74 -20.01
C ASP A 70 0.65 -8.43 -18.66
N ALA A 71 -0.35 -9.29 -18.66
CA ALA A 71 -0.77 -10.02 -17.47
C ALA A 71 0.32 -10.96 -16.96
N VAL A 72 1.05 -11.62 -17.86
CA VAL A 72 2.13 -12.58 -17.49
C VAL A 72 3.27 -11.84 -16.80
N LYS A 73 3.71 -10.73 -17.39
CA LYS A 73 4.79 -9.93 -16.82
C LYS A 73 4.39 -9.24 -15.53
N THR A 74 3.14 -8.80 -15.42
CA THR A 74 2.61 -8.22 -14.18
C THR A 74 2.56 -9.26 -13.06
N LYS A 75 2.20 -10.50 -13.37
CA LYS A 75 2.26 -11.60 -12.41
C LYS A 75 3.69 -11.87 -11.92
N GLU A 76 4.68 -11.88 -12.82
CA GLU A 76 6.10 -12.00 -12.45
C GLU A 76 6.54 -10.85 -11.53
N VAL A 77 6.11 -9.63 -11.81
CA VAL A 77 6.37 -8.45 -10.96
C VAL A 77 5.79 -8.65 -9.57
N LEU A 78 4.53 -9.09 -9.46
CA LEU A 78 3.89 -9.34 -8.16
C LEU A 78 4.55 -10.50 -7.40
N GLU A 79 5.00 -11.56 -8.07
CA GLU A 79 5.76 -12.63 -7.43
C GLU A 79 7.10 -12.13 -6.87
N ALA A 80 7.86 -11.38 -7.67
CA ALA A 80 9.14 -10.80 -7.23
C ALA A 80 8.96 -9.75 -6.13
N SER A 81 7.80 -9.08 -6.09
CA SER A 81 7.51 -8.08 -5.06
C SER A 81 7.41 -8.66 -3.65
N LYS A 82 7.18 -9.94 -3.49
CA LYS A 82 7.13 -10.59 -2.16
C LYS A 82 8.47 -10.48 -1.44
N GLU A 83 9.57 -10.68 -2.15
CA GLU A 83 10.92 -10.49 -1.60
C GLU A 83 11.16 -9.03 -1.19
N PHE A 84 10.76 -8.10 -2.06
CA PHE A 84 10.82 -6.67 -1.78
C PHE A 84 10.01 -6.28 -0.54
N ILE A 85 8.75 -6.72 -0.44
CA ILE A 85 7.86 -6.43 0.69
C ILE A 85 8.44 -7.02 1.99
N ALA A 86 8.93 -8.24 1.96
CA ALA A 86 9.54 -8.88 3.13
C ALA A 86 10.79 -8.13 3.61
N ALA A 87 11.60 -7.62 2.69
CA ALA A 87 12.83 -6.90 3.01
C ALA A 87 12.59 -5.48 3.57
N ILE A 88 11.45 -4.85 3.25
CA ILE A 88 11.15 -3.47 3.66
C ILE A 88 11.18 -3.27 5.19
N ALA A 89 10.80 -4.29 5.97
CA ALA A 89 10.74 -4.19 7.42
C ALA A 89 12.04 -3.72 8.07
N THR A 90 13.19 -4.11 7.51
CA THR A 90 14.52 -3.84 8.07
C THR A 90 15.32 -2.79 7.30
N LYS A 91 14.78 -2.25 6.21
CA LYS A 91 15.48 -1.31 5.31
C LYS A 91 15.02 0.12 5.53
N THR A 92 15.93 1.08 5.29
CA THR A 92 15.60 2.49 5.12
C THR A 92 14.81 2.70 3.83
N GLU A 93 14.22 3.88 3.64
CA GLU A 93 13.54 4.20 2.37
C GLU A 93 14.50 4.17 1.17
N GLU A 94 15.72 4.69 1.36
CA GLU A 94 16.77 4.69 0.33
C GLU A 94 17.20 3.27 -0.06
N GLU A 95 17.40 2.40 0.93
CA GLU A 95 17.73 0.99 0.70
C GLU A 95 16.59 0.22 0.03
N ALA A 96 15.35 0.54 0.38
CA ALA A 96 14.17 -0.04 -0.24
C ALA A 96 14.03 0.40 -1.69
N ASP A 97 14.27 1.68 -2.00
CA ASP A 97 14.27 2.21 -3.37
C ASP A 97 15.38 1.58 -4.21
N ALA A 98 16.58 1.40 -3.64
CA ALA A 98 17.69 0.73 -4.32
C ALA A 98 17.35 -0.73 -4.65
N LEU A 99 16.76 -1.45 -3.70
CA LEU A 99 16.30 -2.84 -3.89
C LEU A 99 15.20 -2.93 -4.96
N ALA A 100 14.22 -2.02 -4.93
CA ALA A 100 13.16 -1.96 -5.94
C ALA A 100 13.72 -1.75 -7.34
N ARG A 101 14.73 -0.85 -7.50
CA ARG A 101 15.41 -0.64 -8.79
C ARG A 101 16.14 -1.89 -9.25
N GLN A 102 16.87 -2.54 -8.37
CA GLN A 102 17.60 -3.77 -8.67
C GLN A 102 16.67 -4.89 -9.15
N ILE A 103 15.54 -5.10 -8.47
CA ILE A 103 14.56 -6.12 -8.86
C ILE A 103 13.90 -5.75 -10.20
N ALA A 104 13.51 -4.48 -10.38
CA ALA A 104 12.91 -3.99 -11.61
C ALA A 104 13.85 -4.18 -12.82
N GLU A 105 15.14 -3.84 -12.67
CA GLU A 105 16.17 -4.07 -13.70
C GLU A 105 16.35 -5.56 -14.02
N GLY A 106 16.39 -6.41 -13.00
CA GLY A 106 16.45 -7.86 -13.17
C GLY A 106 15.26 -8.45 -13.94
N LEU A 107 14.09 -7.85 -13.79
CA LEU A 107 12.86 -8.21 -14.52
C LEU A 107 12.77 -7.53 -15.91
N GLY A 108 13.66 -6.58 -16.22
CA GLY A 108 13.62 -5.82 -17.46
C GLY A 108 12.44 -4.83 -17.52
N VAL A 109 11.95 -4.34 -16.37
CA VAL A 109 10.84 -3.38 -16.28
C VAL A 109 11.32 -2.04 -15.68
N LYS A 110 10.57 -0.98 -15.92
CA LYS A 110 10.85 0.30 -15.26
C LYS A 110 10.38 0.28 -13.81
N LEU A 111 11.03 1.06 -12.95
CA LEU A 111 10.68 1.17 -11.53
C LEU A 111 9.19 1.49 -11.32
N GLY A 112 8.62 2.41 -12.11
CA GLY A 112 7.19 2.75 -12.03
C GLY A 112 6.28 1.58 -12.39
N ASP A 113 6.66 0.78 -13.38
CA ASP A 113 5.93 -0.41 -13.82
C ASP A 113 6.09 -1.58 -12.82
N PHE A 114 7.16 -1.59 -12.02
CA PHE A 114 7.34 -2.49 -10.88
C PHE A 114 6.50 -2.06 -9.67
N MET A 115 6.54 -0.78 -9.31
CA MET A 115 5.89 -0.26 -8.10
C MET A 115 4.36 -0.18 -8.21
N MET A 116 3.80 0.03 -9.43
CA MET A 116 2.36 0.23 -9.62
C MET A 116 1.52 -1.00 -9.28
N PRO A 117 1.84 -2.22 -9.74
CA PRO A 117 1.10 -3.43 -9.35
C PRO A 117 1.11 -3.68 -7.84
N ILE A 118 2.25 -3.42 -7.18
CA ILE A 118 2.40 -3.56 -5.73
C ILE A 118 1.48 -2.57 -5.01
N ARG A 119 1.48 -1.31 -5.44
CA ARG A 119 0.60 -0.27 -4.90
C ARG A 119 -0.87 -0.68 -5.01
N MET A 120 -1.30 -1.14 -6.18
CA MET A 120 -2.67 -1.60 -6.41
C MET A 120 -3.02 -2.80 -5.52
N ALA A 121 -2.12 -3.77 -5.39
CA ALA A 121 -2.34 -4.95 -4.54
C ALA A 121 -2.47 -4.59 -3.06
N VAL A 122 -1.60 -3.71 -2.56
CA VAL A 122 -1.52 -3.37 -1.14
C VAL A 122 -2.57 -2.35 -0.71
N THR A 123 -2.84 -1.34 -1.54
CA THR A 123 -3.71 -0.20 -1.17
C THR A 123 -5.07 -0.20 -1.89
N GLY A 124 -5.23 -0.98 -2.94
CA GLY A 124 -6.42 -0.97 -3.80
C GLY A 124 -6.55 0.27 -4.68
N SER A 125 -5.56 1.16 -4.69
CA SER A 125 -5.62 2.45 -5.40
C SER A 125 -4.33 2.78 -6.13
N ARG A 126 -4.45 3.50 -7.23
CA ARG A 126 -3.29 4.08 -7.95
C ARG A 126 -2.68 5.28 -7.23
N VAL A 127 -3.48 5.96 -6.42
CA VAL A 127 -3.08 7.11 -5.62
C VAL A 127 -3.05 6.70 -4.15
N SER A 128 -1.88 6.77 -3.55
CA SER A 128 -1.67 6.43 -2.15
C SER A 128 -0.47 7.21 -1.60
N PRO A 129 -0.25 7.21 -0.29
CA PRO A 129 1.01 7.68 0.28
C PRO A 129 2.22 6.92 -0.29
N PRO A 130 3.47 7.33 -0.02
CA PRO A 130 4.67 6.59 -0.43
C PRO A 130 4.57 5.12 -0.06
N LEU A 131 4.83 4.22 -1.02
CA LEU A 131 4.53 2.79 -0.88
C LEU A 131 5.31 2.13 0.25
N VAL A 132 6.60 2.43 0.37
CA VAL A 132 7.48 1.87 1.42
C VAL A 132 6.96 2.23 2.82
N GLY A 133 6.68 3.52 3.04
CA GLY A 133 6.10 3.99 4.30
C GLY A 133 4.73 3.39 4.58
N SER A 134 3.89 3.27 3.55
CA SER A 134 2.56 2.64 3.65
C SER A 134 2.66 1.17 4.09
N ILE A 135 3.58 0.39 3.52
CA ILE A 135 3.78 -1.02 3.88
C ILE A 135 4.31 -1.14 5.31
N LYS A 136 5.23 -0.27 5.73
CA LYS A 136 5.74 -0.27 7.12
C LYS A 136 4.64 -0.03 8.15
N ILE A 137 3.73 0.90 7.87
CA ILE A 137 2.60 1.22 8.77
C ILE A 137 1.54 0.13 8.75
N LEU A 138 1.22 -0.41 7.56
CA LEU A 138 0.25 -1.49 7.40
C LEU A 138 0.72 -2.79 8.05
N GLY A 139 2.01 -3.07 7.96
CA GLY A 139 2.66 -4.32 8.35
C GLY A 139 2.96 -5.21 7.14
N VAL A 140 4.15 -5.79 7.14
CA VAL A 140 4.67 -6.63 6.05
C VAL A 140 3.78 -7.85 5.81
N GLU A 141 3.33 -8.52 6.87
CA GLU A 141 2.48 -9.71 6.78
C GLU A 141 1.18 -9.41 6.03
N LYS A 142 0.52 -8.29 6.38
CA LYS A 142 -0.73 -7.88 5.74
C LYS A 142 -0.51 -7.44 4.30
N ALA A 143 0.60 -6.80 4.00
CA ALA A 143 0.98 -6.45 2.63
C ALA A 143 1.22 -7.70 1.77
N LEU A 144 1.89 -8.71 2.31
CA LEU A 144 2.11 -10.01 1.64
C LEU A 144 0.79 -10.76 1.42
N GLU A 145 -0.10 -10.79 2.41
CA GLU A 145 -1.44 -11.39 2.29
C GLU A 145 -2.23 -10.76 1.15
N ARG A 146 -2.28 -9.43 1.08
CA ARG A 146 -2.96 -8.70 0.00
C ARG A 146 -2.35 -8.95 -1.37
N THR A 147 -1.02 -9.01 -1.45
CA THR A 147 -0.30 -9.34 -2.69
C THR A 147 -0.62 -10.76 -3.15
N ASN A 148 -0.64 -11.74 -2.24
CA ASN A 148 -1.00 -13.12 -2.57
C ASN A 148 -2.46 -13.23 -3.02
N ARG A 149 -3.39 -12.51 -2.39
CA ARG A 149 -4.79 -12.47 -2.80
C ARG A 149 -4.96 -11.86 -4.19
N THR A 150 -4.19 -10.82 -4.51
CA THR A 150 -4.16 -10.23 -5.84
C THR A 150 -3.58 -11.21 -6.88
N LEU A 151 -2.50 -11.91 -6.54
CA LEU A 151 -1.91 -12.95 -7.41
C LEU A 151 -2.90 -14.08 -7.73
N ALA A 152 -3.78 -14.43 -6.80
CA ALA A 152 -4.79 -15.46 -7.02
C ALA A 152 -5.85 -15.06 -8.07
N SER A 153 -5.94 -13.78 -8.45
CA SER A 153 -6.84 -13.29 -9.49
C SER A 153 -6.22 -13.29 -10.90
N PHE A 154 -4.89 -13.57 -11.01
CA PHE A 154 -4.16 -13.75 -12.27
C PHE A 154 -4.11 -15.21 -12.67
#